data_709f0a692fb8e6990c3ba0a3b85ef59f
#
_entry.id   709f0a692fb8e6990c3ba0a3b85ef59f
#
_cell.length_a   1.000
_cell.length_b   1.000
_cell.length_c   1.000
_cell.angle_alpha   90.00
_cell.angle_beta   90.00
_cell.angle_gamma   90.00
#
_symmetry.space_group_name_H-M   'P 1'
#
loop_
_entity.id
_entity.type
_entity.pdbx_description
1 polymer ?
#
loop_
_entity_poly.entity_id
_entity_poly.type
_entity_poly.pdbx_seq_one_letter_code
_entity_poly.pdbx_strand_id
1 'polypeptide(L)'
;MICLLVLSIGSYAQTYEVLNYNINGTPANGVNIKTNLPYTSGTQMVSLHFEGYSYGLAETISFDVVYYIFSGVFVNQSISSSGGYTPDVWLTNNNGFVNVFINDKVYYQRFKVTAFAKGMSEQAAWFQGWTVADEVMQGTNAVNLVYKNKFKGTVTNLGDLYSMGNVGVGTTDTKGYKLAVAGSMIAESVKVKLQGTWPDFVFAKDYVLPTLQETEKHIKEKGHLPGIPSAAEVEKHGIELGDMNKKLLQKIEELTLYLIEMKKENETKHQKLQAEINQLKADHE
;
A
#
# COMPACT_ATOMS: atom_id res chain seq x y z
N MET A 1 8.06 25.02 68.21
CA MET A 1 7.80 23.95 67.28
C MET A 1 7.40 24.58 65.95
N ILE A 2 8.37 24.74 65.03
CA ILE A 2 8.16 25.39 63.74
C ILE A 2 7.70 24.30 62.79
N CYS A 3 6.43 24.37 62.36
CA CYS A 3 5.88 23.47 61.36
C CYS A 3 6.38 23.93 59.98
N LEU A 4 7.34 23.21 59.41
CA LEU A 4 7.77 23.42 58.04
C LEU A 4 6.67 22.91 57.11
N LEU A 5 5.90 23.79 56.50
CA LEU A 5 4.99 23.46 55.42
C LEU A 5 5.84 23.14 54.17
N VAL A 6 6.04 21.88 53.90
CA VAL A 6 6.60 21.42 52.62
C VAL A 6 5.50 21.57 51.58
N LEU A 7 5.50 22.71 50.88
CA LEU A 7 4.73 22.84 49.64
C LEU A 7 5.33 21.88 48.61
N SER A 8 4.73 20.74 48.42
CA SER A 8 4.98 19.89 47.25
C SER A 8 4.49 20.67 46.01
N ILE A 9 5.42 21.29 45.30
CA ILE A 9 5.14 21.85 43.98
C ILE A 9 4.94 20.62 43.07
N GLY A 10 3.69 20.19 42.95
CA GLY A 10 3.35 19.21 41.94
C GLY A 10 3.67 19.79 40.57
N SER A 11 4.63 19.23 39.87
CA SER A 11 4.85 19.60 38.48
C SER A 11 3.70 18.98 37.65
N TYR A 12 2.83 19.84 37.19
CA TYR A 12 1.73 19.44 36.31
C TYR A 12 2.24 19.42 34.86
N ALA A 13 1.82 18.44 34.10
CA ALA A 13 1.98 18.43 32.64
C ALA A 13 1.35 19.73 32.08
N GLN A 14 2.08 20.45 31.26
CA GLN A 14 1.66 21.75 30.75
C GLN A 14 1.65 21.74 29.24
N THR A 15 0.58 22.30 28.66
CA THR A 15 0.50 22.59 27.22
C THR A 15 0.82 24.06 27.02
N TYR A 16 1.74 24.35 26.12
CA TYR A 16 2.18 25.68 25.77
C TYR A 16 1.68 26.02 24.36
N GLU A 17 1.04 27.18 24.18
CA GLU A 17 0.87 27.76 22.85
C GLU A 17 2.18 28.47 22.48
N VAL A 18 2.88 27.90 21.47
CA VAL A 18 4.26 28.35 21.20
C VAL A 18 4.37 29.23 19.96
N LEU A 19 3.43 29.08 19.01
CA LEU A 19 3.49 29.79 17.74
C LEU A 19 2.12 29.92 17.09
N ASN A 20 1.89 31.07 16.46
CA ASN A 20 0.81 31.30 15.51
C ASN A 20 1.41 31.68 14.16
N TYR A 21 1.02 30.93 13.09
CA TYR A 21 1.48 31.18 11.74
C TYR A 21 0.36 31.70 10.85
N ASN A 22 0.66 32.77 10.15
CA ASN A 22 -0.26 33.41 9.20
C ASN A 22 0.50 33.82 7.95
N ILE A 23 0.20 33.22 6.82
CA ILE A 23 0.70 33.65 5.52
C ILE A 23 -0.45 34.01 4.58
N ASN A 24 -0.35 35.16 3.92
CA ASN A 24 -1.35 35.65 2.97
C ASN A 24 -0.95 35.38 1.51
N GLY A 25 0.09 34.63 1.28
CA GLY A 25 0.63 34.28 -0.04
C GLY A 25 1.06 32.84 -0.08
N THR A 26 1.85 32.49 -1.08
CA THR A 26 2.47 31.17 -1.25
C THR A 26 3.92 31.26 -0.76
N PRO A 27 4.36 30.44 0.19
CA PRO A 27 5.76 30.38 0.59
C PRO A 27 6.66 30.05 -0.60
N ALA A 28 7.75 30.77 -0.76
CA ALA A 28 8.71 30.53 -1.83
C ALA A 28 9.64 29.34 -1.52
N ASN A 29 9.99 29.17 -0.23
CA ASN A 29 11.00 28.22 0.23
C ASN A 29 10.43 27.10 1.10
N GLY A 30 9.32 27.36 1.78
CA GLY A 30 8.69 26.50 2.79
C GLY A 30 8.57 27.22 4.12
N VAL A 31 8.05 26.53 5.12
CA VAL A 31 7.76 27.09 6.44
C VAL A 31 8.81 26.61 7.43
N ASN A 32 9.72 27.49 7.82
CA ASN A 32 10.82 27.18 8.73
C ASN A 32 10.49 27.71 10.13
N ILE A 33 10.31 26.82 11.11
CA ILE A 33 9.98 27.13 12.50
C ILE A 33 11.23 26.92 13.34
N LYS A 34 11.76 28.04 13.88
CA LYS A 34 12.91 28.05 14.79
C LYS A 34 12.39 27.97 16.21
N THR A 35 12.72 26.91 16.91
CA THR A 35 12.30 26.69 18.29
C THR A 35 13.42 27.04 19.27
N ASN A 36 13.08 27.10 20.55
CA ASN A 36 14.05 27.17 21.66
C ASN A 36 14.17 25.82 22.39
N LEU A 37 13.69 24.72 21.77
CA LEU A 37 13.85 23.37 22.29
C LEU A 37 15.31 22.93 22.10
N PRO A 38 16.05 22.59 23.15
CA PRO A 38 17.45 22.25 23.05
C PRO A 38 17.64 20.92 22.26
N TYR A 39 18.62 20.91 21.39
CA TYR A 39 19.07 19.70 20.70
C TYR A 39 20.12 18.97 21.54
N THR A 40 19.69 18.37 22.64
CA THR A 40 20.57 17.66 23.58
C THR A 40 20.04 16.28 23.92
N SER A 41 20.96 15.34 24.14
CA SER A 41 20.60 13.98 24.55
C SER A 41 19.94 13.98 25.92
N GLY A 42 18.93 13.14 26.11
CA GLY A 42 18.26 12.99 27.40
C GLY A 42 17.22 14.08 27.72
N THR A 43 16.91 14.96 26.76
CA THR A 43 15.75 15.85 26.87
C THR A 43 14.45 15.02 26.81
N GLN A 44 13.39 15.59 27.38
CA GLN A 44 12.09 14.93 27.38
C GLN A 44 11.53 14.83 25.94
N MET A 45 10.69 13.84 25.73
CA MET A 45 9.97 13.68 24.46
C MET A 45 8.84 14.70 24.39
N VAL A 46 9.06 15.76 23.61
CA VAL A 46 8.07 16.82 23.38
C VAL A 46 7.11 16.37 22.29
N SER A 47 5.81 16.64 22.51
CA SER A 47 4.77 16.48 21.49
C SER A 47 4.36 17.85 20.98
N LEU A 48 4.41 18.06 19.67
CA LEU A 48 3.98 19.28 18.99
C LEU A 48 2.70 19.00 18.24
N HIS A 49 1.66 19.79 18.49
CA HIS A 49 0.38 19.71 17.78
C HIS A 49 0.19 20.94 16.91
N PHE A 50 -0.09 20.71 15.63
CA PHE A 50 -0.36 21.71 14.61
C PHE A 50 -1.85 21.69 14.28
N GLU A 51 -2.53 22.82 14.42
CA GLU A 51 -3.98 22.92 14.20
C GLU A 51 -4.35 24.18 13.42
N GLY A 52 -5.15 24.03 12.38
CA GLY A 52 -5.57 25.17 11.58
C GLY A 52 -6.21 24.76 10.24
N TYR A 53 -5.94 25.56 9.20
CA TYR A 53 -6.47 25.30 7.87
C TYR A 53 -5.52 25.73 6.76
N SER A 54 -5.60 25.00 5.64
CA SER A 54 -4.98 25.33 4.36
C SER A 54 -6.10 25.77 3.40
N TYR A 55 -6.17 27.08 3.13
CA TYR A 55 -7.19 27.62 2.23
C TYR A 55 -6.99 27.12 0.79
N GLY A 56 -5.74 27.11 0.32
CA GLY A 56 -5.41 26.71 -1.05
C GLY A 56 -5.73 25.25 -1.39
N LEU A 57 -5.75 24.36 -0.37
CA LEU A 57 -6.14 22.96 -0.53
C LEU A 57 -7.57 22.69 -0.07
N ALA A 58 -8.24 23.65 0.57
CA ALA A 58 -9.53 23.46 1.26
C ALA A 58 -9.49 22.32 2.29
N GLU A 59 -8.38 22.22 3.06
CA GLU A 59 -8.11 21.12 4.00
C GLU A 59 -7.91 21.65 5.42
N THR A 60 -8.27 20.82 6.39
CA THR A 60 -7.93 21.06 7.79
C THR A 60 -6.49 20.65 8.06
N ILE A 61 -5.77 21.49 8.79
CA ILE A 61 -4.45 21.19 9.33
C ILE A 61 -4.66 20.60 10.74
N SER A 62 -4.28 19.34 10.94
CA SER A 62 -4.27 18.69 12.25
C SER A 62 -3.27 17.55 12.23
N PHE A 63 -2.07 17.79 12.74
CA PHE A 63 -1.06 16.75 12.85
C PHE A 63 -0.20 16.91 14.09
N ASP A 64 0.31 15.80 14.58
CA ASP A 64 1.15 15.69 15.76
C ASP A 64 2.54 15.22 15.41
N VAL A 65 3.55 15.85 15.98
CA VAL A 65 4.97 15.50 15.84
C VAL A 65 5.52 15.14 17.20
N VAL A 66 6.18 14.00 17.29
CA VAL A 66 6.95 13.58 18.46
C VAL A 66 8.36 13.19 18.05
N TYR A 67 9.31 13.41 18.94
CA TYR A 67 10.70 13.00 18.75
C TYR A 67 11.42 12.86 20.09
N TYR A 68 12.55 12.15 20.07
CA TYR A 68 13.51 12.12 21.16
C TYR A 68 14.92 12.30 20.58
N ILE A 69 15.85 12.83 21.39
CA ILE A 69 17.25 13.00 20.97
C ILE A 69 18.12 12.12 21.85
N PHE A 70 18.89 11.24 21.21
CA PHE A 70 19.85 10.36 21.87
C PHE A 70 21.16 10.30 21.08
N SER A 71 22.28 10.46 21.78
CA SER A 71 23.62 10.44 21.16
C SER A 71 23.76 11.38 19.97
N GLY A 72 23.12 12.56 20.03
CA GLY A 72 23.22 13.59 19.00
C GLY A 72 22.43 13.30 17.72
N VAL A 73 21.46 12.37 17.75
CA VAL A 73 20.55 12.09 16.63
C VAL A 73 19.10 12.06 17.08
N PHE A 74 18.19 12.35 16.15
CA PHE A 74 16.76 12.14 16.38
C PHE A 74 16.44 10.64 16.37
N VAL A 75 15.74 10.18 17.39
CA VAL A 75 15.26 8.81 17.52
C VAL A 75 13.77 8.80 17.91
N ASN A 76 13.07 7.71 17.64
CA ASN A 76 11.64 7.54 17.94
C ASN A 76 10.75 8.69 17.42
N GLN A 77 11.21 9.36 16.35
CA GLN A 77 10.43 10.41 15.71
C GLN A 77 9.25 9.82 14.97
N SER A 78 8.13 10.53 15.01
CA SER A 78 6.90 10.13 14.32
C SER A 78 6.04 11.36 14.05
N ILE A 79 5.27 11.30 12.98
CA ILE A 79 4.20 12.23 12.67
C ILE A 79 2.90 11.45 12.45
N SER A 80 1.79 11.98 12.91
CA SER A 80 0.44 11.47 12.62
C SER A 80 -0.48 12.62 12.24
N SER A 81 -1.48 12.37 11.39
CA SER A 81 -2.44 13.38 10.97
C SER A 81 -3.85 12.88 11.14
N SER A 82 -4.74 13.77 11.61
CA SER A 82 -6.19 13.60 11.58
C SER A 82 -6.88 14.58 10.62
N GLY A 83 -6.13 15.53 10.04
CA GLY A 83 -6.60 16.43 8.98
C GLY A 83 -6.32 15.91 7.58
N GLY A 84 -6.87 16.61 6.58
CA GLY A 84 -6.58 16.32 5.17
C GLY A 84 -5.15 16.68 4.75
N TYR A 85 -4.61 17.72 5.38
CA TYR A 85 -3.28 18.24 5.07
C TYR A 85 -2.16 17.37 5.66
N THR A 86 -1.33 16.85 4.79
CA THR A 86 -0.23 15.92 5.15
C THR A 86 1.08 16.34 4.46
N PRO A 87 1.70 17.48 4.87
CA PRO A 87 2.92 17.97 4.24
C PRO A 87 4.13 17.14 4.63
N ASP A 88 5.21 17.24 3.86
CA ASP A 88 6.52 16.75 4.29
C ASP A 88 7.07 17.62 5.43
N VAL A 89 7.31 16.99 6.57
CA VAL A 89 7.84 17.66 7.77
C VAL A 89 9.22 17.10 8.10
N TRP A 90 10.14 18.00 8.35
CA TRP A 90 11.52 17.68 8.71
C TRP A 90 11.87 18.25 10.08
N LEU A 91 12.69 17.53 10.83
CA LEU A 91 13.37 18.03 12.01
C LEU A 91 14.85 18.21 11.70
N THR A 92 15.43 19.30 12.21
CA THR A 92 16.87 19.55 12.09
C THR A 92 17.45 20.08 13.39
N ASN A 93 18.77 20.02 13.51
CA ASN A 93 19.54 20.74 14.54
C ASN A 93 20.02 22.06 13.96
N ASN A 94 19.47 23.17 14.43
CA ASN A 94 19.91 24.50 14.06
C ASN A 94 20.61 25.17 15.23
N ASN A 95 21.94 25.19 15.22
CA ASN A 95 22.76 25.80 16.25
C ASN A 95 22.45 25.32 17.69
N GLY A 96 22.20 24.04 17.87
CA GLY A 96 21.90 23.45 19.20
C GLY A 96 20.43 23.49 19.59
N PHE A 97 19.54 23.91 18.71
CA PHE A 97 18.09 23.90 18.91
C PHE A 97 17.39 23.09 17.84
N VAL A 98 16.28 22.51 18.22
CA VAL A 98 15.41 21.78 17.25
C VAL A 98 14.73 22.78 16.34
N ASN A 99 14.75 22.50 15.05
CA ASN A 99 14.05 23.27 14.05
C ASN A 99 13.02 22.36 13.37
N VAL A 100 11.83 22.88 13.09
CA VAL A 100 10.81 22.17 12.34
C VAL A 100 10.65 22.84 10.99
N PHE A 101 10.82 22.09 9.93
CA PHE A 101 10.65 22.58 8.57
C PHE A 101 9.50 21.86 7.89
N ILE A 102 8.50 22.62 7.44
CA ILE A 102 7.40 22.12 6.65
C ILE A 102 7.70 22.46 5.18
N ASN A 103 7.99 21.44 4.41
CA ASN A 103 8.29 21.58 2.98
C ASN A 103 6.99 21.74 2.18
N ASP A 104 6.39 22.92 2.31
CA ASP A 104 5.12 23.22 1.69
C ASP A 104 5.12 24.62 1.08
N LYS A 105 4.54 24.73 -0.09
CA LYS A 105 4.41 25.96 -0.90
C LYS A 105 2.95 26.21 -1.29
N VAL A 106 2.03 25.90 -0.38
CA VAL A 106 0.60 26.07 -0.61
C VAL A 106 0.15 27.48 -0.25
N TYR A 107 -0.70 28.04 -1.09
CA TYR A 107 -1.26 29.37 -0.92
C TYR A 107 -2.15 29.45 0.32
N TYR A 108 -1.93 30.48 1.14
CA TYR A 108 -2.78 30.92 2.24
C TYR A 108 -3.07 29.86 3.32
N GLN A 109 -2.18 29.81 4.28
CA GLN A 109 -2.30 28.92 5.42
C GLN A 109 -2.35 29.68 6.74
N ARG A 110 -3.07 29.11 7.70
CA ARG A 110 -3.14 29.58 9.08
C ARG A 110 -3.13 28.38 9.99
N PHE A 111 -2.20 28.39 10.94
CA PHE A 111 -2.20 27.37 11.99
C PHE A 111 -1.55 27.92 13.27
N LYS A 112 -1.92 27.31 14.37
CA LYS A 112 -1.21 27.44 15.64
C LYS A 112 -0.41 26.18 15.92
N VAL A 113 0.63 26.33 16.74
CA VAL A 113 1.41 25.21 17.26
C VAL A 113 1.29 25.21 18.76
N THR A 114 0.94 24.07 19.34
CA THR A 114 1.01 23.85 20.78
C THR A 114 2.03 22.74 21.06
N ALA A 115 2.74 22.90 22.18
CA ALA A 115 3.72 21.93 22.65
C ALA A 115 3.27 21.35 23.98
N PHE A 116 3.29 20.03 24.11
CA PHE A 116 3.06 19.32 25.36
C PHE A 116 4.38 18.82 25.92
N ALA A 117 4.59 19.08 27.20
CA ALA A 117 5.71 18.55 27.96
C ALA A 117 5.24 18.02 29.30
N LYS A 118 5.95 17.08 29.86
CA LYS A 118 5.57 16.41 31.10
C LYS A 118 5.90 17.23 32.37
N GLY A 119 6.74 18.27 32.24
CA GLY A 119 7.18 19.08 33.38
C GLY A 119 8.18 18.36 34.29
N MET A 120 9.05 17.52 33.74
CA MET A 120 10.07 16.82 34.52
C MET A 120 11.38 17.57 34.65
N SER A 121 11.84 18.16 33.57
CA SER A 121 13.09 18.96 33.53
C SER A 121 13.03 20.06 32.47
N GLU A 122 11.91 20.18 31.78
CA GLU A 122 11.69 21.21 30.77
C GLU A 122 11.61 22.59 31.43
N GLN A 123 12.19 23.55 30.75
CA GLN A 123 12.16 24.95 31.21
C GLN A 123 11.12 25.73 30.41
N ALA A 124 10.34 26.56 31.05
CA ALA A 124 9.32 27.38 30.38
C ALA A 124 9.89 28.25 29.25
N ALA A 125 11.14 28.66 29.35
CA ALA A 125 11.84 29.41 28.32
C ALA A 125 11.99 28.65 26.98
N TRP A 126 11.99 27.33 27.02
CA TRP A 126 12.08 26.52 25.78
C TRP A 126 10.82 26.63 24.90
N PHE A 127 9.70 27.00 25.50
CA PHE A 127 8.39 27.12 24.86
C PHE A 127 7.99 28.58 24.59
N GLN A 128 8.96 29.48 24.59
CA GLN A 128 8.75 30.92 24.34
C GLN A 128 9.67 31.41 23.22
N GLY A 129 9.27 32.49 22.56
CA GLY A 129 10.11 33.18 21.58
C GLY A 129 10.37 32.36 20.27
N TRP A 130 9.54 31.39 19.96
CA TRP A 130 9.64 30.70 18.68
C TRP A 130 9.33 31.67 17.53
N THR A 131 10.00 31.45 16.40
CA THR A 131 9.79 32.26 15.21
C THR A 131 9.51 31.37 14.00
N VAL A 132 8.82 31.93 13.03
CA VAL A 132 8.51 31.27 11.77
C VAL A 132 8.77 32.19 10.60
N ALA A 133 9.34 31.66 9.53
CA ALA A 133 9.63 32.40 8.32
C ALA A 133 9.55 31.54 7.07
N ASP A 134 9.30 32.17 5.92
CA ASP A 134 9.46 31.56 4.60
C ASP A 134 10.96 31.52 4.25
N GLU A 135 11.61 30.47 4.70
CA GLU A 135 13.05 30.23 4.50
C GLU A 135 13.29 28.79 4.06
N VAL A 136 14.39 28.56 3.37
CA VAL A 136 14.87 27.20 3.11
C VAL A 136 15.16 26.47 4.42
N MET A 137 15.10 25.16 4.41
CA MET A 137 15.43 24.33 5.56
C MET A 137 16.79 24.71 6.13
N GLN A 138 16.84 24.96 7.44
CA GLN A 138 18.03 25.37 8.19
C GLN A 138 18.54 24.23 9.06
N GLY A 139 19.85 24.19 9.33
CA GLY A 139 20.45 23.27 10.28
C GLY A 139 21.05 21.99 9.68
N THR A 140 21.48 21.11 10.57
CA THR A 140 22.12 19.82 10.27
C THR A 140 21.31 18.65 10.84
N ASN A 141 21.78 17.41 10.65
CA ASN A 141 21.11 16.20 11.16
C ASN A 141 19.62 16.12 10.77
N ALA A 142 19.32 16.49 9.52
CA ALA A 142 17.97 16.54 9.01
C ALA A 142 17.32 15.13 8.96
N VAL A 143 16.11 15.01 9.48
CA VAL A 143 15.30 13.79 9.38
C VAL A 143 13.91 14.11 8.87
N ASN A 144 13.48 13.40 7.82
CA ASN A 144 12.10 13.46 7.33
C ASN A 144 11.20 12.61 8.23
N LEU A 145 10.06 13.14 8.61
CA LEU A 145 9.09 12.43 9.43
C LEU A 145 8.17 11.56 8.55
N VAL A 146 8.07 10.31 8.91
CA VAL A 146 7.17 9.37 8.22
C VAL A 146 5.84 9.32 8.95
N TYR A 147 4.74 9.56 8.25
CA TYR A 147 3.39 9.45 8.79
C TYR A 147 3.08 8.04 9.25
N LYS A 148 2.56 7.91 10.49
CA LYS A 148 2.22 6.63 11.12
C LYS A 148 0.89 6.78 11.86
N ASN A 149 -0.20 6.49 11.15
CA ASN A 149 -1.52 6.42 11.77
C ASN A 149 -1.87 4.97 12.09
N LYS A 150 -2.37 4.73 13.31
CA LYS A 150 -2.84 3.42 13.75
C LYS A 150 -4.25 3.55 14.31
N PHE A 151 -5.15 2.71 13.84
CA PHE A 151 -6.50 2.60 14.34
C PHE A 151 -6.66 1.27 15.08
N LYS A 152 -7.33 1.29 16.23
CA LYS A 152 -7.69 0.10 17.00
C LYS A 152 -9.21 0.02 17.10
N GLY A 153 -9.79 -1.10 16.71
CA GLY A 153 -11.23 -1.30 16.67
C GLY A 153 -11.78 -1.27 15.24
N THR A 154 -13.08 -1.11 15.12
CA THR A 154 -13.77 -1.08 13.83
C THR A 154 -13.61 0.28 13.16
N VAL A 155 -13.26 0.28 11.88
CA VAL A 155 -13.26 1.48 11.03
C VAL A 155 -14.38 1.35 10.02
N THR A 156 -15.34 2.29 10.04
CA THR A 156 -16.46 2.34 9.08
C THR A 156 -16.23 3.51 8.13
N ASN A 157 -16.10 3.22 6.84
CA ASN A 157 -16.07 4.22 5.78
C ASN A 157 -17.47 4.37 5.18
N LEU A 158 -18.00 5.60 5.16
CA LEU A 158 -19.30 5.91 4.55
C LEU A 158 -19.19 6.37 3.08
N GLY A 159 -17.98 6.50 2.58
CA GLY A 159 -17.66 6.84 1.20
C GLY A 159 -16.63 5.87 0.61
N ASP A 160 -15.99 6.27 -0.46
CA ASP A 160 -14.96 5.49 -1.13
C ASP A 160 -13.69 5.39 -0.28
N LEU A 161 -12.97 4.27 -0.40
CA LEU A 161 -11.65 4.07 0.19
C LEU A 161 -10.59 4.02 -0.92
N TYR A 162 -9.73 5.02 -0.97
CA TYR A 162 -8.59 5.06 -1.90
C TYR A 162 -7.29 4.73 -1.17
N SER A 163 -6.55 3.76 -1.67
CA SER A 163 -5.18 3.46 -1.23
C SER A 163 -4.21 3.66 -2.38
N MET A 164 -3.30 4.64 -2.27
CA MET A 164 -2.21 4.84 -3.25
C MET A 164 -1.07 3.84 -3.04
N GLY A 165 -0.90 3.38 -1.81
CA GLY A 165 0.02 2.32 -1.44
C GLY A 165 -0.53 0.92 -1.70
N ASN A 166 0.13 -0.07 -1.12
CA ASN A 166 -0.33 -1.45 -1.14
C ASN A 166 -1.23 -1.72 0.08
N VAL A 167 -2.19 -2.62 -0.08
CA VAL A 167 -3.11 -3.06 0.97
C VAL A 167 -2.75 -4.48 1.39
N GLY A 168 -2.43 -4.66 2.67
CA GLY A 168 -2.24 -5.97 3.29
C GLY A 168 -3.41 -6.29 4.23
N VAL A 169 -4.07 -7.42 4.03
CA VAL A 169 -5.10 -7.95 4.93
C VAL A 169 -4.52 -9.15 5.65
N GLY A 170 -4.34 -9.03 6.97
CA GLY A 170 -3.69 -10.06 7.78
C GLY A 170 -2.18 -10.19 7.58
N THR A 171 -1.56 -9.32 6.79
CA THR A 171 -0.11 -9.29 6.53
C THR A 171 0.40 -7.88 6.36
N THR A 172 1.65 -7.66 6.72
CA THR A 172 2.39 -6.41 6.41
C THR A 172 3.31 -6.57 5.20
N ASP A 173 3.53 -7.80 4.73
CA ASP A 173 4.33 -8.09 3.55
C ASP A 173 3.40 -8.34 2.35
N THR A 174 3.30 -7.38 1.47
CA THR A 174 2.45 -7.45 0.27
C THR A 174 3.14 -8.14 -0.91
N LYS A 175 4.39 -8.58 -0.76
CA LYS A 175 5.18 -9.20 -1.85
C LYS A 175 5.21 -8.38 -3.15
N GLY A 176 5.02 -7.05 -3.04
CA GLY A 176 4.93 -6.15 -4.18
C GLY A 176 3.56 -6.04 -4.86
N TYR A 177 2.58 -6.81 -4.43
CA TYR A 177 1.21 -6.72 -4.95
C TYR A 177 0.45 -5.54 -4.35
N LYS A 178 -0.49 -4.98 -5.11
CA LYS A 178 -1.35 -3.89 -4.65
C LYS A 178 -2.34 -4.33 -3.57
N LEU A 179 -2.78 -5.58 -3.60
CA LEU A 179 -3.59 -6.22 -2.55
C LEU A 179 -2.99 -7.58 -2.23
N ALA A 180 -2.62 -7.79 -0.97
CA ALA A 180 -2.19 -9.08 -0.45
C ALA A 180 -3.08 -9.50 0.72
N VAL A 181 -3.61 -10.74 0.66
CA VAL A 181 -4.48 -11.30 1.70
C VAL A 181 -3.84 -12.58 2.26
N ALA A 182 -3.46 -12.54 3.55
CA ALA A 182 -3.02 -13.73 4.26
C ALA A 182 -4.24 -14.43 4.86
N GLY A 183 -4.90 -15.24 4.04
CA GLY A 183 -6.14 -15.94 4.38
C GLY A 183 -7.02 -16.16 3.16
N SER A 184 -8.25 -16.57 3.41
CA SER A 184 -9.25 -16.77 2.35
C SER A 184 -9.96 -15.47 2.01
N MET A 185 -10.38 -15.34 0.76
CA MET A 185 -11.17 -14.22 0.25
C MET A 185 -12.51 -14.75 -0.27
N ILE A 186 -13.61 -14.08 0.07
CA ILE A 186 -14.93 -14.34 -0.48
C ILE A 186 -15.43 -13.11 -1.25
N ALA A 187 -15.99 -13.32 -2.41
CA ALA A 187 -16.62 -12.29 -3.22
C ALA A 187 -17.79 -12.91 -4.01
N GLU A 188 -18.84 -12.14 -4.27
CA GLU A 188 -19.95 -12.57 -5.13
C GLU A 188 -19.51 -12.70 -6.59
N SER A 189 -18.65 -11.80 -7.07
CA SER A 189 -18.04 -11.90 -8.39
C SER A 189 -16.64 -11.27 -8.41
N VAL A 190 -15.78 -11.82 -9.28
CA VAL A 190 -14.44 -11.27 -9.56
C VAL A 190 -14.27 -11.15 -11.07
N LYS A 191 -14.12 -9.92 -11.57
CA LYS A 191 -13.79 -9.67 -12.98
C LYS A 191 -12.28 -9.52 -13.13
N VAL A 192 -11.65 -10.52 -13.74
CA VAL A 192 -10.24 -10.48 -14.11
C VAL A 192 -10.12 -9.99 -15.55
N LYS A 193 -9.42 -8.88 -15.76
CA LYS A 193 -9.14 -8.34 -17.09
C LYS A 193 -7.67 -8.58 -17.41
N LEU A 194 -7.40 -9.53 -18.28
CA LEU A 194 -6.05 -9.79 -18.77
C LEU A 194 -5.66 -8.80 -19.88
N GLN A 195 -4.37 -8.46 -19.90
CA GLN A 195 -3.76 -7.82 -21.06
C GLN A 195 -3.23 -8.95 -21.98
N GLY A 196 -3.76 -9.07 -23.18
CA GLY A 196 -3.31 -10.08 -24.17
C GLY A 196 -4.45 -10.76 -24.92
N THR A 197 -4.07 -11.68 -25.82
CA THR A 197 -5.01 -12.44 -26.66
C THR A 197 -5.73 -13.53 -25.88
N TRP A 198 -7.02 -13.63 -26.08
CA TRP A 198 -7.88 -14.73 -25.65
C TRP A 198 -7.66 -15.96 -26.59
N PRO A 199 -7.93 -17.20 -26.18
CA PRO A 199 -7.51 -18.40 -26.93
C PRO A 199 -8.28 -18.70 -28.21
N ASP A 200 -9.19 -17.87 -28.69
CA ASP A 200 -9.92 -18.04 -29.98
C ASP A 200 -9.01 -18.38 -31.18
N PHE A 201 -7.69 -18.29 -31.03
CA PHE A 201 -6.69 -18.68 -31.99
C PHE A 201 -6.67 -20.19 -32.25
N VAL A 202 -7.22 -21.02 -31.35
CA VAL A 202 -7.31 -22.49 -31.56
C VAL A 202 -8.17 -22.83 -32.77
N PHE A 203 -9.14 -21.99 -33.11
CA PHE A 203 -9.99 -22.16 -34.27
C PHE A 203 -9.44 -21.50 -35.55
N ALA A 204 -8.28 -20.87 -35.48
CA ALA A 204 -7.64 -20.29 -36.64
C ALA A 204 -7.15 -21.37 -37.61
N LYS A 205 -7.15 -21.08 -38.93
CA LYS A 205 -6.80 -22.04 -39.96
C LYS A 205 -5.34 -22.53 -39.91
N ASP A 206 -4.48 -21.73 -39.32
CA ASP A 206 -3.05 -21.98 -39.16
C ASP A 206 -2.70 -22.58 -37.79
N TYR A 207 -3.70 -22.84 -36.95
CA TYR A 207 -3.46 -23.50 -35.67
C TYR A 207 -3.10 -24.96 -35.88
N VAL A 208 -1.95 -25.35 -35.37
CA VAL A 208 -1.51 -26.77 -35.42
C VAL A 208 -2.00 -27.45 -34.14
N LEU A 209 -3.08 -28.24 -34.29
CA LEU A 209 -3.60 -29.07 -33.21
C LEU A 209 -2.59 -30.20 -32.90
N PRO A 210 -2.05 -30.32 -31.68
CA PRO A 210 -1.17 -31.41 -31.29
C PRO A 210 -1.85 -32.77 -31.51
N THR A 211 -1.11 -33.78 -31.87
CA THR A 211 -1.68 -35.12 -31.99
C THR A 211 -2.00 -35.74 -30.63
N LEU A 212 -2.99 -36.61 -30.55
CA LEU A 212 -3.30 -37.34 -29.31
C LEU A 212 -2.13 -38.21 -28.85
N GLN A 213 -1.32 -38.74 -29.78
CA GLN A 213 -0.11 -39.50 -29.48
C GLN A 213 0.96 -38.65 -28.80
N GLU A 214 1.18 -37.42 -29.28
CA GLU A 214 2.11 -36.49 -28.66
C GLU A 214 1.61 -36.07 -27.25
N THR A 215 0.32 -35.83 -27.12
CA THR A 215 -0.32 -35.52 -25.85
C THR A 215 -0.19 -36.67 -24.84
N GLU A 216 -0.46 -37.92 -25.29
CA GLU A 216 -0.30 -39.12 -24.47
C GLU A 216 1.15 -39.30 -24.00
N LYS A 217 2.10 -39.13 -24.93
CA LYS A 217 3.53 -39.19 -24.59
C LYS A 217 3.90 -38.17 -23.54
N HIS A 218 3.47 -36.93 -23.72
CA HIS A 218 3.73 -35.86 -22.74
C HIS A 218 3.16 -36.19 -21.36
N ILE A 219 1.92 -36.68 -21.29
CA ILE A 219 1.28 -37.09 -20.03
C ILE A 219 2.08 -38.20 -19.33
N LYS A 220 2.51 -39.20 -20.09
CA LYS A 220 3.32 -40.31 -19.54
C LYS A 220 4.68 -39.85 -19.01
N GLU A 221 5.31 -38.88 -19.67
CA GLU A 221 6.64 -38.38 -19.30
C GLU A 221 6.58 -37.31 -18.18
N LYS A 222 5.57 -36.47 -18.18
CA LYS A 222 5.51 -35.26 -17.33
C LYS A 222 4.44 -35.32 -16.23
N GLY A 223 3.42 -36.16 -16.38
CA GLY A 223 2.32 -36.34 -15.43
C GLY A 223 1.27 -35.20 -15.46
N HIS A 224 1.30 -34.32 -16.45
CA HIS A 224 0.33 -33.25 -16.65
C HIS A 224 0.09 -32.94 -18.13
N LEU A 225 -0.95 -32.17 -18.44
CA LEU A 225 -1.26 -31.75 -19.82
C LEU A 225 -0.22 -30.75 -20.35
N PRO A 226 0.07 -30.76 -21.65
CA PRO A 226 0.92 -29.75 -22.28
C PRO A 226 0.41 -28.34 -22.03
N GLY A 227 1.30 -27.42 -21.61
CA GLY A 227 0.97 -26.02 -21.31
C GLY A 227 0.33 -25.76 -19.94
N ILE A 228 -0.10 -26.82 -19.23
CA ILE A 228 -0.61 -26.70 -17.84
C ILE A 228 0.56 -26.92 -16.88
N PRO A 229 0.73 -26.09 -15.83
CA PRO A 229 1.80 -26.26 -14.84
C PRO A 229 1.62 -27.56 -14.05
N SER A 230 2.73 -28.15 -13.62
CA SER A 230 2.73 -29.31 -12.73
C SER A 230 2.25 -28.95 -11.32
N ALA A 231 1.81 -29.95 -10.54
CA ALA A 231 1.41 -29.74 -9.14
C ALA A 231 2.53 -29.11 -8.31
N ALA A 232 3.77 -29.52 -8.50
CA ALA A 232 4.94 -28.97 -7.79
C ALA A 232 5.20 -27.49 -8.14
N GLU A 233 5.00 -27.09 -9.38
CA GLU A 233 5.10 -25.68 -9.80
C GLU A 233 3.99 -24.83 -9.18
N VAL A 234 2.75 -25.36 -9.15
CA VAL A 234 1.61 -24.69 -8.53
C VAL A 234 1.81 -24.53 -7.02
N GLU A 235 2.31 -25.56 -6.35
CA GLU A 235 2.61 -25.51 -4.92
C GLU A 235 3.67 -24.46 -4.60
N LYS A 236 4.69 -24.35 -5.45
CA LYS A 236 5.81 -23.41 -5.23
C LYS A 236 5.48 -21.98 -5.59
N HIS A 237 4.76 -21.74 -6.66
CA HIS A 237 4.57 -20.41 -7.26
C HIS A 237 3.12 -19.90 -7.24
N GLY A 238 2.16 -20.77 -6.87
CA GLY A 238 0.74 -20.47 -7.05
C GLY A 238 0.32 -20.46 -8.53
N ILE A 239 -0.86 -19.96 -8.81
CA ILE A 239 -1.40 -19.79 -10.16
C ILE A 239 -1.93 -18.37 -10.35
N GLU A 240 -1.69 -17.80 -11.51
CA GLU A 240 -2.37 -16.60 -11.98
C GLU A 240 -3.76 -17.00 -12.51
N LEU A 241 -4.83 -16.60 -11.81
CA LEU A 241 -6.20 -17.04 -12.07
C LEU A 241 -6.63 -16.81 -13.53
N GLY A 242 -6.29 -15.64 -14.07
CA GLY A 242 -6.63 -15.31 -15.45
C GLY A 242 -5.91 -16.17 -16.47
N ASP A 243 -4.61 -16.36 -16.32
CA ASP A 243 -3.79 -17.20 -17.21
C ASP A 243 -4.20 -18.67 -17.15
N MET A 244 -4.55 -19.15 -15.95
CA MET A 244 -5.03 -20.52 -15.80
C MET A 244 -6.36 -20.74 -16.53
N ASN A 245 -7.32 -19.82 -16.38
CA ASN A 245 -8.58 -19.88 -17.10
C ASN A 245 -8.39 -19.84 -18.63
N LYS A 246 -7.47 -19.01 -19.12
CA LYS A 246 -7.08 -18.98 -20.54
C LYS A 246 -6.55 -20.33 -21.02
N LYS A 247 -5.64 -20.94 -20.28
CA LYS A 247 -5.08 -22.27 -20.59
C LYS A 247 -6.14 -23.37 -20.57
N LEU A 248 -7.04 -23.33 -19.58
CA LEU A 248 -8.14 -24.30 -19.50
C LEU A 248 -9.11 -24.14 -20.67
N LEU A 249 -9.46 -22.93 -21.07
CA LEU A 249 -10.30 -22.71 -22.25
C LEU A 249 -9.62 -23.22 -23.52
N GLN A 250 -8.33 -22.95 -23.72
CA GLN A 250 -7.56 -23.50 -24.82
C GLN A 250 -7.67 -25.04 -24.86
N LYS A 251 -7.53 -25.74 -23.74
CA LYS A 251 -7.66 -27.20 -23.68
C LYS A 251 -9.08 -27.68 -23.98
N ILE A 252 -10.10 -26.93 -23.57
CA ILE A 252 -11.50 -27.23 -23.95
C ILE A 252 -11.70 -27.08 -25.45
N GLU A 253 -11.16 -26.07 -26.07
CA GLU A 253 -11.24 -25.82 -27.51
C GLU A 253 -10.51 -26.92 -28.29
N GLU A 254 -9.29 -27.30 -27.90
CA GLU A 254 -8.54 -28.44 -28.48
C GLU A 254 -9.32 -29.74 -28.33
N LEU A 255 -9.89 -30.05 -27.16
CA LEU A 255 -10.73 -31.25 -26.95
C LEU A 255 -11.97 -31.22 -27.84
N THR A 256 -12.58 -30.08 -28.07
CA THR A 256 -13.73 -29.95 -28.99
C THR A 256 -13.34 -30.29 -30.40
N LEU A 257 -12.17 -29.88 -30.89
CA LEU A 257 -11.68 -30.24 -32.21
C LEU A 257 -11.44 -31.76 -32.35
N TYR A 258 -10.81 -32.39 -31.34
CA TYR A 258 -10.64 -33.86 -31.34
C TYR A 258 -11.98 -34.62 -31.38
N LEU A 259 -12.98 -34.15 -30.62
CA LEU A 259 -14.31 -34.75 -30.62
C LEU A 259 -15.00 -34.64 -32.00
N ILE A 260 -14.87 -33.47 -32.65
CA ILE A 260 -15.40 -33.25 -34.00
C ILE A 260 -14.72 -34.20 -35.01
N GLU A 261 -13.39 -34.34 -34.93
CA GLU A 261 -12.62 -35.23 -35.80
C GLU A 261 -13.01 -36.68 -35.56
N MET A 262 -13.04 -37.14 -34.33
CA MET A 262 -13.46 -38.50 -33.95
C MET A 262 -14.89 -38.82 -34.44
N LYS A 263 -15.82 -37.85 -34.31
CA LYS A 263 -17.19 -38.01 -34.84
C LYS A 263 -17.18 -38.23 -36.35
N LYS A 264 -16.45 -37.43 -37.12
CA LYS A 264 -16.35 -37.55 -38.57
C LYS A 264 -15.74 -38.91 -39.00
N GLU A 265 -14.68 -39.34 -38.30
CA GLU A 265 -14.07 -40.65 -38.54
C GLU A 265 -15.04 -41.81 -38.27
N ASN A 266 -15.77 -41.74 -37.14
CA ASN A 266 -16.75 -42.75 -36.79
C ASN A 266 -17.92 -42.80 -37.79
N GLU A 267 -18.42 -41.67 -38.25
CA GLU A 267 -19.44 -41.59 -39.28
C GLU A 267 -18.93 -42.22 -40.59
N THR A 268 -17.69 -41.92 -40.98
CA THR A 268 -17.07 -42.51 -42.17
C THR A 268 -16.89 -44.02 -42.03
N LYS A 269 -16.43 -44.51 -40.87
CA LYS A 269 -16.30 -45.96 -40.60
C LYS A 269 -17.66 -46.64 -40.61
N HIS A 270 -18.68 -46.01 -40.03
CA HIS A 270 -20.06 -46.56 -40.04
C HIS A 270 -20.60 -46.69 -41.45
N GLN A 271 -20.42 -45.67 -42.30
CA GLN A 271 -20.84 -45.71 -43.70
C GLN A 271 -20.14 -46.85 -44.51
N LYS A 272 -18.82 -46.99 -44.26
CA LYS A 272 -18.07 -48.08 -44.89
C LYS A 272 -18.59 -49.49 -44.50
N LEU A 273 -18.72 -49.68 -43.16
CA LEU A 273 -19.24 -50.94 -42.64
C LEU A 273 -20.66 -51.28 -43.19
N GLN A 274 -21.52 -50.23 -43.22
CA GLN A 274 -22.87 -50.42 -43.77
C GLN A 274 -22.85 -50.76 -45.25
N ALA A 275 -21.96 -50.22 -46.09
CA ALA A 275 -21.77 -50.52 -47.46
C ALA A 275 -21.27 -51.99 -47.66
N GLU A 276 -20.28 -52.41 -46.87
CA GLU A 276 -19.77 -53.79 -46.87
C GLU A 276 -20.85 -54.81 -46.50
N ILE A 277 -21.65 -54.51 -45.45
CA ILE A 277 -22.80 -55.36 -45.06
C ILE A 277 -23.82 -55.48 -46.20
N ASN A 278 -24.14 -54.41 -46.92
CA ASN A 278 -25.08 -54.37 -47.97
C ASN A 278 -24.55 -55.21 -49.20
N GLN A 279 -23.24 -55.11 -49.47
CA GLN A 279 -22.58 -55.84 -50.48
C GLN A 279 -22.61 -57.38 -50.22
N LEU A 280 -22.22 -57.76 -48.98
CA LEU A 280 -22.29 -59.18 -48.56
C LEU A 280 -23.68 -59.74 -48.60
N LYS A 281 -24.71 -58.96 -48.32
CA LYS A 281 -26.11 -59.41 -48.48
C LYS A 281 -26.48 -59.63 -49.93
N ALA A 282 -26.04 -58.76 -50.85
CA ALA A 282 -26.30 -58.91 -52.29
C ALA A 282 -25.53 -60.09 -52.93
N ASP A 283 -24.35 -60.46 -52.41
CA ASP A 283 -23.56 -61.57 -52.85
C ASP A 283 -24.10 -62.95 -52.38
N HIS A 284 -25.06 -62.96 -51.45
CA HIS A 284 -25.69 -64.16 -50.88
C HIS A 284 -27.16 -64.39 -51.36
N GLU A 285 -27.71 -63.47 -52.14
CA GLU A 285 -29.00 -63.66 -52.88
C GLU A 285 -28.73 -64.12 -54.27
#